data_7b8cbc295ed87a642e28a26a24065b27
#
_entry.id   7b8cbc295ed87a642e28a26a24065b27
#
_cell.length_a   1.000
_cell.length_b   1.000
_cell.length_c   1.000
_cell.angle_alpha   90.00
_cell.angle_beta   90.00
_cell.angle_gamma   90.00
#
_symmetry.space_group_name_H-M   'P 1'
#
loop_
_entity.id
_entity.type
_entity.pdbx_description
1 polymer ?
#
loop_
_entity_poly.entity_id
_entity_poly.type
_entity_poly.pdbx_seq_one_letter_code
_entity_poly.pdbx_strand_id
1 'polypeptide(L)'
;MKNRAVRLAALATFASLALPGLATADSTRLELDKLRYVTVYDVAQQAVLAVDTDGRPLTALLRIAKGQFVPPHGAGGPLRVLTIVSGTLSWGDGHTVDEAAERSFGPGSVIVLPAGGGEHWAAARHDDVLLQIVVLRAGKLAPEAAAQLTR
;
A
#
# COMPACT_ATOMS: atom_id res chain seq x y z
N MET A 1 75.03 44.80 -20.85
CA MET A 1 73.78 44.28 -21.36
C MET A 1 73.17 43.32 -20.26
N LYS A 2 72.09 43.72 -19.58
CA LYS A 2 71.54 43.01 -18.43
C LYS A 2 70.22 42.30 -18.87
N ASN A 3 70.23 40.95 -18.98
CA ASN A 3 69.05 40.17 -19.28
C ASN A 3 68.22 39.99 -18.03
N ARG A 4 67.02 40.55 -18.03
CA ARG A 4 65.99 40.30 -17.00
C ARG A 4 65.14 39.08 -17.42
N ALA A 5 65.29 37.98 -16.69
CA ALA A 5 64.40 36.84 -16.81
C ALA A 5 63.07 37.12 -16.09
N VAL A 6 61.98 37.12 -16.87
CA VAL A 6 60.62 37.20 -16.33
C VAL A 6 60.19 35.79 -15.94
N ARG A 7 59.95 35.56 -14.64
CA ARG A 7 59.36 34.31 -14.11
C ARG A 7 57.84 34.43 -14.16
N LEU A 8 57.22 33.69 -15.07
CA LEU A 8 55.77 33.49 -15.03
C LEU A 8 55.42 32.49 -13.90
N ALA A 9 54.67 32.95 -12.92
CA ALA A 9 54.07 32.12 -11.91
C ALA A 9 52.71 31.62 -12.44
N ALA A 10 52.60 30.33 -12.70
CA ALA A 10 51.33 29.69 -13.05
C ALA A 10 50.54 29.46 -11.75
N LEU A 11 49.42 30.17 -11.55
CA LEU A 11 48.44 29.86 -10.51
C LEU A 11 47.63 28.64 -10.99
N ALA A 12 47.83 27.50 -10.35
CA ALA A 12 46.97 26.34 -10.51
C ALA A 12 45.72 26.51 -9.62
N THR A 13 44.61 26.83 -10.26
CA THR A 13 43.29 26.86 -9.59
C THR A 13 42.79 25.44 -9.41
N PHE A 14 42.83 24.91 -8.17
CA PHE A 14 42.17 23.67 -7.83
C PHE A 14 40.66 23.89 -7.74
N ALA A 15 39.95 23.45 -8.77
CA ALA A 15 38.48 23.34 -8.72
C ALA A 15 38.12 22.15 -7.80
N SER A 16 37.66 22.43 -6.59
CA SER A 16 37.09 21.45 -5.71
C SER A 16 35.78 20.95 -6.33
N LEU A 17 35.79 19.76 -6.93
CA LEU A 17 34.58 19.02 -7.27
C LEU A 17 33.91 18.60 -5.95
N ALA A 18 32.90 19.36 -5.53
CA ALA A 18 31.99 18.91 -4.48
C ALA A 18 31.23 17.67 -5.02
N LEU A 19 31.60 16.49 -4.53
CA LEU A 19 30.82 15.27 -4.73
C LEU A 19 29.43 15.52 -4.12
N PRO A 20 28.32 15.31 -4.86
CA PRO A 20 27.01 15.37 -4.25
C PRO A 20 26.99 14.34 -3.12
N GLY A 21 26.84 14.84 -1.87
CA GLY A 21 26.70 13.97 -0.72
C GLY A 21 25.57 13.00 -0.97
N LEU A 22 25.82 11.70 -0.80
CA LEU A 22 24.77 10.68 -0.78
C LEU A 22 23.83 11.09 0.35
N ALA A 23 22.65 11.61 0.00
CA ALA A 23 21.61 11.88 0.98
C ALA A 23 21.24 10.52 1.60
N THR A 24 21.59 10.30 2.86
CA THR A 24 21.09 9.16 3.62
C THR A 24 19.59 9.36 3.78
N ALA A 25 18.80 8.48 3.17
CA ALA A 25 17.35 8.53 3.34
C ALA A 25 17.00 7.91 4.71
N ASP A 26 16.65 8.76 5.66
CA ASP A 26 16.17 8.31 6.97
C ASP A 26 14.72 7.82 6.88
N SER A 27 14.35 6.89 7.77
CA SER A 27 12.99 6.41 7.88
C SER A 27 12.05 7.55 8.29
N THR A 28 10.91 7.67 7.60
CA THR A 28 9.91 8.70 7.90
C THR A 28 8.54 8.05 8.12
N ARG A 29 7.82 8.51 9.14
CA ARG A 29 6.46 8.08 9.44
C ARG A 29 5.47 8.82 8.55
N LEU A 30 4.52 8.08 7.94
CA LEU A 30 3.35 8.67 7.32
C LEU A 30 2.28 8.97 8.37
N GLU A 31 1.78 10.20 8.39
CA GLU A 31 0.67 10.61 9.23
C GLU A 31 -0.65 10.26 8.51
N LEU A 32 -1.39 9.27 9.02
CA LEU A 32 -2.57 8.71 8.35
C LEU A 32 -3.73 9.70 8.24
N ASP A 33 -3.81 10.68 9.12
CA ASP A 33 -4.80 11.77 9.12
C ASP A 33 -4.51 12.85 8.07
N LYS A 34 -3.27 12.92 7.59
CA LYS A 34 -2.85 13.85 6.53
C LYS A 34 -2.94 13.25 5.12
N LEU A 35 -3.26 11.96 4.99
CA LEU A 35 -3.44 11.33 3.70
C LEU A 35 -4.73 11.82 3.03
N ARG A 36 -4.70 11.92 1.70
CA ARG A 36 -5.89 12.19 0.92
C ARG A 36 -6.72 10.91 0.78
N TYR A 37 -7.87 10.89 1.41
CA TYR A 37 -8.87 9.84 1.24
C TYR A 37 -9.87 10.21 0.16
N VAL A 38 -10.30 9.22 -0.61
CA VAL A 38 -11.40 9.31 -1.57
C VAL A 38 -12.47 8.28 -1.20
N THR A 39 -13.74 8.63 -1.41
CA THR A 39 -14.84 7.70 -1.17
C THR A 39 -14.87 6.62 -2.25
N VAL A 40 -14.98 5.37 -1.82
CA VAL A 40 -15.16 4.21 -2.68
C VAL A 40 -16.35 3.39 -2.17
N TYR A 41 -17.07 2.73 -3.08
CA TYR A 41 -18.27 1.96 -2.74
C TYR A 41 -19.32 2.77 -1.97
N ASP A 42 -19.35 4.09 -2.16
CA ASP A 42 -20.23 5.08 -1.49
C ASP A 42 -20.08 5.20 0.04
N VAL A 43 -19.38 4.30 0.70
CA VAL A 43 -19.34 4.21 2.17
C VAL A 43 -17.93 4.11 2.76
N ALA A 44 -16.95 3.65 2.00
CA ALA A 44 -15.59 3.46 2.49
C ALA A 44 -14.66 4.60 2.01
N GLN A 45 -13.58 4.84 2.75
CA GLN A 45 -12.58 5.86 2.46
C GLN A 45 -11.25 5.20 2.13
N GLN A 46 -10.73 5.43 0.93
CA GLN A 46 -9.48 4.85 0.45
C GLN A 46 -8.38 5.90 0.30
N ALA A 47 -7.17 5.58 0.79
CA ALA A 47 -5.95 6.34 0.51
C ALA A 47 -4.93 5.44 -0.17
N VAL A 48 -4.49 5.79 -1.38
CA VAL A 48 -3.42 5.08 -2.09
C VAL A 48 -2.08 5.51 -1.50
N LEU A 49 -1.24 4.54 -1.10
CA LEU A 49 0.08 4.78 -0.49
C LEU A 49 1.23 4.64 -1.49
N ALA A 50 1.10 3.72 -2.46
CA ALA A 50 2.09 3.51 -3.49
C ALA A 50 1.43 3.08 -4.80
N VAL A 51 2.06 3.46 -5.90
CA VAL A 51 1.63 3.11 -7.26
C VAL A 51 2.80 2.46 -8.02
N ASP A 52 2.47 1.68 -9.06
CA ASP A 52 3.46 1.18 -10.01
C ASP A 52 3.87 2.25 -11.03
N THR A 53 4.75 1.88 -11.97
CA THR A 53 5.22 2.78 -13.04
C THR A 53 4.12 3.32 -13.95
N ASP A 54 2.97 2.65 -14.00
CA ASP A 54 1.82 3.06 -14.80
C ASP A 54 0.79 3.85 -13.97
N GLY A 55 1.12 4.17 -12.72
CA GLY A 55 0.25 4.92 -11.81
C GLY A 55 -0.88 4.08 -11.17
N ARG A 56 -0.85 2.74 -11.31
CA ARG A 56 -1.87 1.87 -10.73
C ARG A 56 -1.55 1.55 -9.27
N PRO A 57 -2.53 1.52 -8.36
CA PRO A 57 -2.30 1.23 -6.94
C PRO A 57 -1.56 -0.09 -6.71
N LEU A 58 -0.48 -0.04 -5.93
CA LEU A 58 0.23 -1.20 -5.37
C LEU A 58 -0.22 -1.47 -3.94
N THR A 59 -0.42 -0.41 -3.16
CA THR A 59 -0.92 -0.54 -1.81
C THR A 59 -1.79 0.65 -1.45
N ALA A 60 -2.81 0.39 -0.65
CA ALA A 60 -3.76 1.38 -0.17
C ALA A 60 -4.20 1.07 1.26
N LEU A 61 -4.67 2.09 1.96
CA LEU A 61 -5.46 1.95 3.17
C LEU A 61 -6.94 2.09 2.82
N LEU A 62 -7.78 1.31 3.50
CA LEU A 62 -9.23 1.42 3.42
C LEU A 62 -9.77 1.59 4.85
N ARG A 63 -10.59 2.62 5.04
CA ARG A 63 -11.36 2.86 6.26
C ARG A 63 -12.83 2.58 6.00
N ILE A 64 -13.46 1.83 6.89
CA ILE A 64 -14.89 1.58 6.89
C ILE A 64 -15.40 2.02 8.26
N ALA A 65 -16.24 3.05 8.29
CA ALA A 65 -16.78 3.55 9.56
C ALA A 65 -17.76 2.54 10.17
N LYS A 66 -17.84 2.53 11.48
CA LYS A 66 -18.81 1.71 12.23
C LYS A 66 -20.22 1.83 11.64
N GLY A 67 -20.89 0.70 11.49
CA GLY A 67 -22.23 0.59 10.91
C GLY A 67 -22.28 0.60 9.39
N GLN A 68 -21.17 0.85 8.69
CA GLN A 68 -21.14 0.85 7.23
C GLN A 68 -20.99 -0.55 6.65
N PHE A 69 -21.61 -0.73 5.49
CA PHE A 69 -21.61 -1.96 4.71
C PHE A 69 -21.10 -1.69 3.29
N VAL A 70 -20.07 -2.42 2.89
CA VAL A 70 -19.52 -2.40 1.53
C VAL A 70 -20.18 -3.52 0.74
N PRO A 71 -20.97 -3.21 -0.30
CA PRO A 71 -21.73 -4.19 -1.04
C PRO A 71 -20.83 -5.16 -1.82
N PRO A 72 -21.37 -6.28 -2.36
CA PRO A 72 -20.64 -7.23 -3.17
C PRO A 72 -19.88 -6.54 -4.32
N HIS A 73 -18.60 -6.85 -4.42
CA HIS A 73 -17.67 -6.23 -5.39
C HIS A 73 -16.42 -7.10 -5.61
N GLY A 74 -15.60 -6.70 -6.55
CA GLY A 74 -14.22 -7.18 -6.68
C GLY A 74 -14.01 -8.43 -7.50
N ALA A 75 -15.01 -8.92 -8.23
CA ALA A 75 -14.84 -10.06 -9.16
C ALA A 75 -13.75 -9.81 -10.21
N GLY A 76 -12.98 -10.86 -10.54
CA GLY A 76 -12.01 -10.84 -11.65
C GLY A 76 -10.76 -10.01 -11.45
N GLY A 77 -10.49 -9.54 -10.24
CA GLY A 77 -9.33 -8.69 -9.93
C GLY A 77 -7.98 -9.43 -9.85
N PRO A 78 -6.87 -8.70 -9.66
CA PRO A 78 -5.56 -9.29 -9.37
C PRO A 78 -5.54 -9.95 -7.99
N LEU A 79 -4.49 -10.73 -7.71
CA LEU A 79 -4.21 -11.22 -6.36
C LEU A 79 -4.08 -10.04 -5.40
N ARG A 80 -4.81 -10.07 -4.29
CA ARG A 80 -4.76 -9.05 -3.24
C ARG A 80 -4.55 -9.71 -1.88
N VAL A 81 -3.75 -9.05 -1.06
CA VAL A 81 -3.53 -9.43 0.35
C VAL A 81 -4.01 -8.26 1.19
N LEU A 82 -4.98 -8.53 2.05
CA LEU A 82 -5.58 -7.55 2.96
C LEU A 82 -5.10 -7.86 4.38
N THR A 83 -4.62 -6.85 5.09
CA THR A 83 -4.25 -6.99 6.51
C THR A 83 -5.13 -6.07 7.34
N ILE A 84 -5.82 -6.62 8.33
CA ILE A 84 -6.61 -5.83 9.27
C ILE A 84 -5.65 -5.14 10.23
N VAL A 85 -5.65 -3.80 10.22
CA VAL A 85 -4.79 -2.96 11.07
C VAL A 85 -5.48 -2.65 12.38
N SER A 86 -6.77 -2.29 12.34
CA SER A 86 -7.59 -2.03 13.53
C SER A 86 -9.07 -2.29 13.28
N GLY A 87 -9.82 -2.49 14.35
CA GLY A 87 -11.23 -2.85 14.32
C GLY A 87 -11.47 -4.30 13.93
N THR A 88 -12.74 -4.70 13.87
CA THR A 88 -13.18 -6.05 13.48
C THR A 88 -13.95 -5.99 12.18
N LEU A 89 -13.37 -6.55 11.12
CA LEU A 89 -13.99 -6.64 9.79
C LEU A 89 -14.91 -7.85 9.73
N SER A 90 -16.17 -7.64 9.42
CA SER A 90 -17.12 -8.66 9.02
C SER A 90 -17.00 -8.88 7.50
N TRP A 91 -16.99 -10.15 7.07
CA TRP A 91 -16.70 -10.53 5.69
C TRP A 91 -17.55 -11.67 5.19
N GLY A 92 -18.03 -11.55 3.98
CA GLY A 92 -18.69 -12.63 3.25
C GLY A 92 -18.20 -12.76 1.82
N ASP A 93 -18.15 -13.98 1.33
CA ASP A 93 -17.80 -14.28 -0.06
C ASP A 93 -19.08 -14.44 -0.91
N GLY A 94 -18.99 -14.06 -2.17
CA GLY A 94 -20.06 -14.20 -3.16
C GLY A 94 -20.87 -12.93 -3.37
N HIS A 95 -21.79 -13.03 -4.34
CA HIS A 95 -22.69 -11.94 -4.71
C HIS A 95 -23.85 -11.76 -3.72
N THR A 96 -24.31 -12.87 -3.14
CA THR A 96 -25.43 -12.84 -2.17
C THR A 96 -24.91 -12.59 -0.77
N VAL A 97 -25.51 -11.60 -0.10
CA VAL A 97 -25.19 -11.30 1.29
C VAL A 97 -25.88 -12.33 2.18
N ASP A 98 -25.11 -13.13 2.88
CA ASP A 98 -25.57 -14.09 3.88
C ASP A 98 -24.89 -13.79 5.22
N GLU A 99 -25.60 -13.10 6.09
CA GLU A 99 -25.08 -12.73 7.42
C GLU A 99 -24.83 -13.94 8.32
N ALA A 100 -25.49 -15.08 8.08
CA ALA A 100 -25.27 -16.32 8.84
C ALA A 100 -23.93 -16.98 8.46
N ALA A 101 -23.43 -16.74 7.26
CA ALA A 101 -22.12 -17.20 6.77
C ALA A 101 -20.99 -16.16 6.95
N GLU A 102 -21.30 -15.04 7.61
CA GLU A 102 -20.34 -13.96 7.85
C GLU A 102 -19.19 -14.43 8.74
N ARG A 103 -17.98 -14.08 8.36
CA ARG A 103 -16.76 -14.35 9.13
C ARG A 103 -16.19 -13.04 9.67
N SER A 104 -15.66 -13.09 10.89
CA SER A 104 -15.03 -11.91 11.53
C SER A 104 -13.51 -12.01 11.52
N PHE A 105 -12.86 -10.90 11.17
CA PHE A 105 -11.41 -10.78 11.12
C PHE A 105 -10.95 -9.58 11.97
N GLY A 106 -10.22 -9.86 13.05
CA GLY A 106 -9.65 -8.85 13.93
C GLY A 106 -8.26 -8.38 13.49
N PRO A 107 -7.65 -7.44 14.24
CA PRO A 107 -6.31 -6.91 13.95
C PRO A 107 -5.26 -8.02 13.84
N GLY A 108 -4.38 -7.92 12.83
CA GLY A 108 -3.37 -8.94 12.49
C GLY A 108 -3.89 -10.05 11.59
N SER A 109 -5.20 -10.15 11.36
CA SER A 109 -5.74 -11.11 10.38
C SER A 109 -5.32 -10.73 8.97
N VAL A 110 -5.03 -11.74 8.15
CA VAL A 110 -4.68 -11.58 6.74
C VAL A 110 -5.70 -12.33 5.88
N ILE A 111 -6.32 -11.62 4.95
CA ILE A 111 -7.27 -12.17 3.97
C ILE A 111 -6.60 -12.17 2.61
N VAL A 112 -6.68 -13.28 1.88
CA VAL A 112 -6.15 -13.41 0.53
C VAL A 112 -7.31 -13.49 -0.46
N LEU A 113 -7.33 -12.58 -1.42
CA LEU A 113 -8.24 -12.60 -2.56
C LEU A 113 -7.48 -13.10 -3.78
N PRO A 114 -7.76 -14.33 -4.26
CA PRO A 114 -7.03 -14.89 -5.39
C PRO A 114 -7.27 -14.08 -6.67
N ALA A 115 -6.32 -14.12 -7.59
CA ALA A 115 -6.51 -13.54 -8.92
C ALA A 115 -7.69 -14.23 -9.64
N GLY A 116 -8.54 -13.44 -10.29
CA GLY A 116 -9.74 -13.95 -10.94
C GLY A 116 -10.82 -14.45 -9.97
N GLY A 117 -10.68 -14.18 -8.67
CA GLY A 117 -11.65 -14.59 -7.65
C GLY A 117 -13.03 -13.97 -7.83
N GLY A 118 -14.00 -14.49 -7.08
CA GLY A 118 -15.38 -14.02 -7.05
C GLY A 118 -15.57 -12.69 -6.32
N GLU A 119 -16.81 -12.27 -6.23
CA GLU A 119 -17.21 -11.11 -5.42
C GLU A 119 -17.12 -11.42 -3.93
N HIS A 120 -17.05 -10.37 -3.15
CA HIS A 120 -17.07 -10.38 -1.69
C HIS A 120 -17.71 -9.09 -1.20
N TRP A 121 -18.21 -9.13 0.03
CA TRP A 121 -18.74 -7.96 0.73
C TRP A 121 -18.11 -7.84 2.11
N ALA A 122 -18.20 -6.66 2.70
CA ALA A 122 -17.60 -6.39 3.99
C ALA A 122 -18.47 -5.44 4.83
N ALA A 123 -18.38 -5.54 6.16
CA ALA A 123 -19.06 -4.62 7.06
C ALA A 123 -18.20 -4.30 8.29
N ALA A 124 -18.38 -3.09 8.80
CA ALA A 124 -17.84 -2.65 10.08
C ALA A 124 -18.96 -2.65 11.14
N ARG A 125 -19.30 -3.82 11.67
CA ARG A 125 -20.48 -4.00 12.54
C ARG A 125 -20.35 -3.30 13.89
N HIS A 126 -19.17 -3.35 14.48
CA HIS A 126 -18.98 -2.97 15.88
C HIS A 126 -18.06 -1.79 16.08
N ASP A 127 -17.02 -1.67 15.24
CA ASP A 127 -15.96 -0.68 15.34
C ASP A 127 -15.69 -0.05 13.99
N ASP A 128 -14.97 1.09 13.98
CA ASP A 128 -14.31 1.58 12.77
C ASP A 128 -13.22 0.59 12.38
N VAL A 129 -13.17 0.23 11.10
CA VAL A 129 -12.17 -0.70 10.56
C VAL A 129 -11.16 0.06 9.72
N LEU A 130 -9.88 -0.22 9.97
CA LEU A 130 -8.78 0.15 9.09
C LEU A 130 -8.10 -1.12 8.58
N LEU A 131 -7.95 -1.24 7.28
CA LEU A 131 -7.20 -2.32 6.67
C LEU A 131 -6.23 -1.81 5.60
N GLN A 132 -5.15 -2.55 5.40
CA GLN A 132 -4.20 -2.33 4.31
C GLN A 132 -4.47 -3.34 3.20
N ILE A 133 -4.44 -2.86 1.96
CA ILE A 133 -4.58 -3.67 0.74
C ILE A 133 -3.26 -3.63 -0.01
N VAL A 134 -2.71 -4.80 -0.33
CA VAL A 134 -1.55 -4.95 -1.23
C VAL A 134 -2.02 -5.66 -2.50
N VAL A 135 -1.74 -5.07 -3.65
CA VAL A 135 -2.15 -5.56 -4.96
C VAL A 135 -0.97 -6.17 -5.68
N LEU A 136 -1.04 -7.47 -5.94
CA LEU A 136 0.01 -8.26 -6.59
C LEU A 136 -0.40 -8.60 -8.03
N ARG A 137 -0.04 -7.74 -8.98
CA ARG A 137 -0.34 -7.96 -10.41
C ARG A 137 0.62 -8.94 -11.06
N ALA A 138 1.88 -8.94 -10.60
CA ALA A 138 2.89 -9.90 -10.99
C ALA A 138 3.45 -10.53 -9.72
N GLY A 139 3.37 -11.84 -9.62
CA GLY A 139 3.82 -12.56 -8.42
C GLY A 139 2.79 -13.58 -7.93
N LYS A 140 3.19 -14.30 -6.91
CA LYS A 140 2.37 -15.34 -6.26
C LYS A 140 2.67 -15.33 -4.76
N LEU A 141 1.81 -15.97 -3.99
CA LEU A 141 2.08 -16.22 -2.58
C LEU A 141 3.31 -17.13 -2.43
N ALA A 142 4.04 -16.94 -1.32
CA ALA A 142 5.06 -17.89 -0.91
C ALA A 142 4.44 -19.28 -0.66
N PRO A 143 5.19 -20.38 -0.86
CA PRO A 143 4.64 -21.73 -0.75
C PRO A 143 3.92 -22.01 0.58
N GLU A 144 4.47 -21.53 1.69
CA GLU A 144 3.91 -21.71 3.03
C GLU A 144 2.57 -20.97 3.21
N ALA A 145 2.43 -19.79 2.62
CA ALA A 145 1.18 -19.04 2.63
C ALA A 145 0.15 -19.67 1.70
N ALA A 146 0.57 -20.08 0.50
CA ALA A 146 -0.31 -20.74 -0.47
C ALA A 146 -0.89 -22.06 0.06
N ALA A 147 -0.11 -22.84 0.80
CA ALA A 147 -0.54 -24.09 1.41
C ALA A 147 -1.68 -23.94 2.42
N GLN A 148 -1.90 -22.75 2.99
CA GLN A 148 -3.00 -22.48 3.91
C GLN A 148 -4.33 -22.24 3.20
N LEU A 149 -4.32 -21.93 1.89
CA LEU A 149 -5.55 -21.65 1.13
C LEU A 149 -6.26 -22.91 0.63
N THR A 150 -5.61 -24.06 0.72
CA THR A 150 -6.12 -25.36 0.23
C THR A 150 -6.72 -26.24 1.33
N ARG A 151 -6.97 -25.67 2.53
CA ARG A 151 -7.54 -26.39 3.68
C ARG A 151 -9.00 -26.11 3.87
#